data_64346a5ef659b877c8e2539d9f18401e
#
_entry.id   64346a5ef659b877c8e2539d9f18401e
#
_cell.length_a   1.000
_cell.length_b   1.000
_cell.length_c   1.000
_cell.angle_alpha   90.00
_cell.angle_beta   90.00
_cell.angle_gamma   90.00
#
_symmetry.space_group_name_H-M   'P 1'
#
loop_
_entity.id
_entity.type
_entity.pdbx_description
1 polymer ?
#
loop_
_entity_poly.entity_id
_entity_poly.type
_entity_poly.pdbx_seq_one_letter_code
_entity_poly.pdbx_strand_id
1 'polypeptide(L)'
;MPNWPSRGSRVSVRYRETAGGQTDVIGYLSAVTPLIEVRTKSSGTVLISPGDVVAVRELSHIPVRTSEIRSLEHAAALAWPGTEQHWHRGWLLRAGGGHTTRANSAVPLDFSSSIADLEGIVSWYGERGLDPWLALPDRLLAVRTDGVKRSRVMVRDLDRVGPEVAVGLDDRPDAAWLARYERAVPAEVLMAVVDGEVVFASVAGVAVGRGAVTVAPDGTVWLGISAVQVADTHRRAGHGRAV
;
A
#
# COMPACT_ATOMS: atom_id res chain seq x y z
N MET A 1 11.21 -31.33 16.97
CA MET A 1 11.17 -30.48 15.76
C MET A 1 11.48 -29.06 16.17
N PRO A 2 12.24 -28.29 15.41
CA PRO A 2 12.45 -26.89 15.75
C PRO A 2 11.10 -26.17 15.77
N ASN A 3 10.91 -25.27 16.74
CA ASN A 3 9.71 -24.44 16.80
C ASN A 3 9.82 -23.39 15.67
N TRP A 4 9.04 -23.56 14.61
CA TRP A 4 9.09 -22.68 13.45
C TRP A 4 8.39 -21.34 13.76
N PRO A 5 9.02 -20.20 13.35
CA PRO A 5 8.37 -18.92 13.35
C PRO A 5 7.08 -18.93 12.51
N SER A 6 6.21 -17.95 12.73
CA SER A 6 4.97 -17.80 11.96
C SER A 6 5.28 -17.53 10.48
N ARG A 7 4.36 -17.96 9.58
CA ARG A 7 4.44 -17.56 8.17
C ARG A 7 4.45 -16.05 8.07
N GLY A 8 5.31 -15.51 7.21
CA GLY A 8 5.56 -14.07 7.09
C GLY A 8 6.63 -13.53 8.03
N SER A 9 7.13 -14.31 9.00
CA SER A 9 8.30 -13.92 9.80
C SER A 9 9.55 -13.84 8.92
N ARG A 10 10.38 -12.84 9.18
CA ARG A 10 11.72 -12.79 8.60
C ARG A 10 12.63 -13.77 9.36
N VAL A 11 13.29 -14.65 8.61
CA VAL A 11 14.10 -15.72 9.19
C VAL A 11 15.50 -15.79 8.57
N SER A 12 16.45 -16.29 9.34
CA SER A 12 17.68 -16.90 8.83
C SER A 12 17.58 -18.39 9.04
N VAL A 13 17.69 -19.15 7.95
CA VAL A 13 17.68 -20.63 7.98
C VAL A 13 19.04 -21.11 7.55
N ARG A 14 19.74 -21.84 8.44
CA ARG A 14 20.95 -22.56 8.14
C ARG A 14 20.59 -23.98 7.70
N TYR A 15 21.10 -24.39 6.58
CA TYR A 15 20.81 -25.71 6.02
C TYR A 15 22.03 -26.32 5.34
N ARG A 16 22.00 -27.67 5.13
CA ARG A 16 23.03 -28.42 4.39
C ARG A 16 22.74 -28.33 2.90
N GLU A 17 23.74 -28.05 2.12
CA GLU A 17 23.66 -28.11 0.67
C GLU A 17 23.88 -29.51 0.14
N THR A 18 23.24 -29.87 -1.00
CA THR A 18 23.39 -31.15 -1.66
C THR A 18 24.85 -31.46 -2.08
N ALA A 19 25.62 -30.41 -2.38
CA ALA A 19 27.04 -30.51 -2.73
C ALA A 19 27.98 -30.66 -1.51
N GLY A 20 27.44 -30.69 -0.29
CA GLY A 20 28.16 -30.71 0.96
C GLY A 20 28.48 -29.29 1.46
N GLY A 21 28.49 -29.13 2.78
CA GLY A 21 28.66 -27.86 3.43
C GLY A 21 27.34 -27.35 4.04
N GLN A 22 27.42 -26.16 4.62
CA GLN A 22 26.27 -25.45 5.20
C GLN A 22 26.24 -24.02 4.68
N THR A 23 25.02 -23.53 4.43
CA THR A 23 24.79 -22.16 4.00
C THR A 23 23.62 -21.55 4.77
N ASP A 24 23.52 -20.22 4.76
CA ASP A 24 22.43 -19.48 5.37
C ASP A 24 21.57 -18.82 4.28
N VAL A 25 20.26 -18.96 4.38
CA VAL A 25 19.32 -18.16 3.61
C VAL A 25 18.58 -17.20 4.54
N ILE A 26 18.48 -15.93 4.12
CA ILE A 26 17.74 -14.88 4.84
C ILE A 26 16.57 -14.43 3.96
N GLY A 27 15.36 -14.48 4.50
CA GLY A 27 14.15 -14.09 3.78
C GLY A 27 12.92 -14.17 4.65
N TYR A 28 11.75 -14.19 4.00
CA TYR A 28 10.47 -14.34 4.66
C TYR A 28 9.97 -15.78 4.52
N LEU A 29 9.57 -16.38 5.64
CA LEU A 29 9.08 -17.75 5.68
C LEU A 29 7.69 -17.82 5.03
N SER A 30 7.57 -18.53 3.90
CA SER A 30 6.31 -18.67 3.16
C SER A 30 5.61 -19.98 3.50
N ALA A 31 6.36 -21.06 3.70
CA ALA A 31 5.84 -22.37 4.08
C ALA A 31 6.86 -23.16 4.91
N VAL A 32 6.37 -24.18 5.65
CA VAL A 32 7.21 -25.10 6.43
C VAL A 32 6.93 -26.58 6.09
N THR A 33 5.96 -26.85 5.24
CA THR A 33 5.54 -28.17 4.78
C THR A 33 5.00 -28.09 3.36
N PRO A 34 5.26 -29.07 2.47
CA PRO A 34 6.18 -30.21 2.63
C PRO A 34 7.65 -29.81 2.61
N LEU A 35 7.98 -28.66 2.01
CA LEU A 35 9.31 -28.05 2.02
C LEU A 35 9.26 -26.74 2.80
N ILE A 36 10.40 -26.34 3.33
CA ILE A 36 10.56 -25.01 3.89
C ILE A 36 10.80 -24.04 2.73
N GLU A 37 9.93 -23.04 2.61
CA GLU A 37 10.01 -22.01 1.59
C GLU A 37 10.42 -20.69 2.21
N VAL A 38 11.57 -20.16 1.77
CA VAL A 38 12.08 -18.86 2.20
C VAL A 38 12.17 -17.93 0.99
N ARG A 39 11.31 -16.91 0.96
CA ARG A 39 11.32 -15.88 -0.08
C ARG A 39 12.40 -14.85 0.23
N THR A 40 13.40 -14.78 -0.61
CA THR A 40 14.53 -13.86 -0.50
C THR A 40 14.28 -12.57 -1.29
N LYS A 41 15.04 -11.53 -1.00
CA LYS A 41 14.95 -10.24 -1.73
C LYS A 41 15.59 -10.31 -3.13
N SER A 42 16.59 -11.15 -3.33
CA SER A 42 17.42 -11.14 -4.55
C SER A 42 17.38 -12.44 -5.35
N SER A 43 17.08 -13.57 -4.71
CA SER A 43 17.24 -14.91 -5.30
C SER A 43 15.91 -15.67 -5.49
N GLY A 44 14.78 -14.97 -5.36
CA GLY A 44 13.46 -15.60 -5.41
C GLY A 44 13.17 -16.48 -4.19
N THR A 45 12.40 -17.57 -4.39
CA THR A 45 12.06 -18.49 -3.31
C THR A 45 13.07 -19.64 -3.26
N VAL A 46 13.67 -19.83 -2.10
CA VAL A 46 14.57 -20.95 -1.81
C VAL A 46 13.76 -22.06 -1.14
N LEU A 47 13.86 -23.27 -1.68
CA LEU A 47 13.18 -24.47 -1.17
C LEU A 47 14.20 -25.34 -0.42
N ILE A 48 13.88 -25.72 0.82
CA ILE A 48 14.79 -26.47 1.69
C ILE A 48 14.03 -27.69 2.23
N SER A 49 14.66 -28.88 2.14
CA SER A 49 14.11 -30.05 2.78
C SER A 49 14.15 -29.94 4.30
N PRO A 50 13.08 -30.32 5.03
CA PRO A 50 13.07 -30.22 6.50
C PRO A 50 14.24 -30.97 7.17
N GLY A 51 14.71 -32.07 6.58
CA GLY A 51 15.86 -32.84 7.07
C GLY A 51 17.22 -32.18 6.92
N ASP A 52 17.33 -31.19 6.04
CA ASP A 52 18.55 -30.45 5.79
C ASP A 52 18.72 -29.24 6.69
N VAL A 53 17.66 -28.82 7.40
CA VAL A 53 17.72 -27.66 8.28
C VAL A 53 18.56 -27.95 9.51
N VAL A 54 19.57 -27.10 9.71
CA VAL A 54 20.48 -27.16 10.86
C VAL A 54 20.00 -26.23 11.98
N ALA A 55 19.57 -25.02 11.62
CA ALA A 55 19.06 -24.02 12.56
C ALA A 55 18.12 -23.06 11.88
N VAL A 56 17.15 -22.55 12.65
CA VAL A 56 16.30 -21.45 12.26
C VAL A 56 16.34 -20.36 13.33
N ARG A 57 16.43 -19.12 12.89
CA ARG A 57 16.38 -17.95 13.76
C ARG A 57 15.41 -16.94 13.20
N GLU A 58 14.45 -16.50 14.00
CA GLU A 58 13.61 -15.37 13.67
C GLU A 58 14.42 -14.07 13.76
N LEU A 59 14.33 -13.25 12.73
CA LEU A 59 15.02 -11.98 12.66
C LEU A 59 14.00 -10.84 12.84
N SER A 60 14.44 -9.74 13.47
CA SER A 60 13.65 -8.53 13.49
C SER A 60 13.37 -8.04 12.06
N HIS A 61 12.22 -7.40 11.85
CA HIS A 61 11.93 -6.73 10.59
C HIS A 61 13.04 -5.71 10.28
N ILE A 62 13.42 -5.62 8.98
CA ILE A 62 14.30 -4.54 8.55
C ILE A 62 13.51 -3.24 8.75
N PRO A 63 14.03 -2.26 9.51
CA PRO A 63 13.36 -0.98 9.64
C PRO A 63 13.19 -0.35 8.26
N VAL A 64 11.97 0.02 7.90
CA VAL A 64 11.69 0.77 6.68
C VAL A 64 12.42 2.11 6.76
N ARG A 65 13.16 2.50 5.74
CA ARG A 65 13.89 3.78 5.71
C ARG A 65 12.92 4.94 5.55
N THR A 66 13.25 6.09 6.11
CA THR A 66 12.44 7.31 5.95
C THR A 66 12.29 7.73 4.48
N SER A 67 13.32 7.49 3.65
CA SER A 67 13.24 7.70 2.20
C SER A 67 12.23 6.76 1.53
N GLU A 68 12.15 5.50 1.94
CA GLU A 68 11.17 4.54 1.41
C GLU A 68 9.74 4.93 1.80
N ILE A 69 9.53 5.43 3.03
CA ILE A 69 8.23 5.96 3.46
C ILE A 69 7.85 7.16 2.59
N ARG A 70 8.76 8.10 2.39
CA ARG A 70 8.52 9.31 1.59
C ARG A 70 8.20 8.97 0.13
N SER A 71 8.95 8.07 -0.47
CA SER A 71 8.75 7.59 -1.84
C SER A 71 7.36 6.96 -2.01
N LEU A 72 6.98 6.06 -1.09
CA LEU A 72 5.66 5.44 -1.09
C LEU A 72 4.52 6.45 -0.90
N GLU A 73 4.65 7.37 0.06
CA GLU A 73 3.63 8.39 0.33
C GLU A 73 3.47 9.37 -0.83
N HIS A 74 4.57 9.65 -1.54
CA HIS A 74 4.52 10.45 -2.76
C HIS A 74 3.70 9.75 -3.85
N ALA A 75 4.01 8.48 -4.15
CA ALA A 75 3.24 7.68 -5.11
C ALA A 75 1.76 7.54 -4.69
N ALA A 76 1.50 7.32 -3.40
CA ALA A 76 0.14 7.24 -2.86
C ALA A 76 -0.62 8.58 -2.97
N ALA A 77 0.08 9.71 -2.88
CA ALA A 77 -0.52 11.02 -3.07
C ALA A 77 -0.89 11.28 -4.54
N LEU A 78 -0.03 10.88 -5.47
CA LEU A 78 -0.31 10.93 -6.91
C LEU A 78 -1.44 9.99 -7.32
N ALA A 79 -1.56 8.84 -6.66
CA ALA A 79 -2.62 7.85 -6.90
C ALA A 79 -4.01 8.30 -6.38
N TRP A 80 -4.06 9.26 -5.46
CA TRP A 80 -5.30 9.82 -4.90
C TRP A 80 -5.18 11.32 -4.65
N PRO A 81 -5.04 12.12 -5.72
CA PRO A 81 -4.62 13.51 -5.63
C PRO A 81 -5.76 14.49 -5.26
N GLY A 82 -7.03 14.06 -5.30
CA GLY A 82 -8.15 14.98 -5.37
C GLY A 82 -8.29 15.59 -6.77
N THR A 83 -9.10 16.62 -6.88
CA THR A 83 -9.33 17.36 -8.15
C THR A 83 -8.44 18.59 -8.26
N GLU A 84 -7.87 19.05 -7.15
CA GLU A 84 -6.95 20.18 -7.08
C GLU A 84 -5.76 19.85 -6.19
N GLN A 85 -4.58 20.34 -6.59
CA GLN A 85 -3.33 20.15 -5.84
C GLN A 85 -2.54 21.44 -5.77
N HIS A 86 -1.82 21.63 -4.67
CA HIS A 86 -0.92 22.74 -4.50
C HIS A 86 0.30 22.35 -3.65
N TRP A 87 1.50 22.69 -4.14
CA TRP A 87 2.72 22.54 -3.36
C TRP A 87 2.96 23.78 -2.51
N HIS A 88 3.07 23.58 -1.20
CA HIS A 88 3.37 24.64 -0.25
C HIS A 88 4.55 24.22 0.63
N ARG A 89 5.74 24.78 0.38
CA ARG A 89 6.96 24.57 1.20
C ARG A 89 7.23 23.12 1.56
N GLY A 90 7.16 22.24 0.56
CA GLY A 90 7.40 20.80 0.74
C GLY A 90 6.18 19.98 1.15
N TRP A 91 5.06 20.62 1.42
CA TRP A 91 3.78 19.94 1.59
C TRP A 91 3.03 19.84 0.27
N LEU A 92 2.44 18.69 0.00
CA LEU A 92 1.45 18.55 -1.06
C LEU A 92 0.05 18.66 -0.44
N LEU A 93 -0.65 19.74 -0.78
CA LEU A 93 -2.03 20.00 -0.39
C LEU A 93 -2.95 19.46 -1.47
N ARG A 94 -4.01 18.77 -1.08
CA ARG A 94 -4.97 18.16 -2.00
C ARG A 94 -6.39 18.55 -1.62
N ALA A 95 -7.22 18.89 -2.61
CA ALA A 95 -8.63 19.15 -2.43
C ALA A 95 -9.47 18.32 -3.41
N GLY A 96 -10.50 17.67 -2.91
CA GLY A 96 -11.45 16.85 -3.66
C GLY A 96 -12.89 17.16 -3.23
N GLY A 97 -13.22 18.45 -3.08
CA GLY A 97 -14.56 18.90 -2.72
C GLY A 97 -15.10 18.36 -1.38
N GLY A 98 -14.23 18.06 -0.42
CA GLY A 98 -14.60 17.46 0.86
C GLY A 98 -14.84 15.95 0.81
N HIS A 99 -14.81 15.32 -0.37
CA HIS A 99 -14.99 13.88 -0.52
C HIS A 99 -13.71 13.14 -0.17
N THR A 100 -13.80 12.25 0.80
CA THR A 100 -12.71 11.46 1.39
C THR A 100 -11.62 12.30 2.09
N THR A 101 -11.20 11.88 3.27
CA THR A 101 -10.11 12.58 4.00
C THR A 101 -8.79 12.57 3.22
N ARG A 102 -8.50 11.48 2.48
CA ARG A 102 -7.26 11.35 1.71
C ARG A 102 -7.16 12.37 0.59
N ALA A 103 -8.25 12.62 -0.15
CA ALA A 103 -8.30 13.61 -1.23
C ALA A 103 -8.36 15.06 -0.71
N ASN A 104 -8.51 15.26 0.60
CA ASN A 104 -8.63 16.57 1.22
C ASN A 104 -7.64 16.70 2.39
N SER A 105 -6.39 16.37 2.16
CA SER A 105 -5.36 16.45 3.19
C SER A 105 -4.02 16.92 2.65
N ALA A 106 -3.29 17.67 3.47
CA ALA A 106 -1.89 18.02 3.25
C ALA A 106 -0.97 16.91 3.75
N VAL A 107 0.04 16.55 2.96
CA VAL A 107 1.04 15.54 3.31
C VAL A 107 2.46 16.11 3.16
N PRO A 108 3.38 15.92 4.14
CA PRO A 108 4.75 16.43 4.08
C PRO A 108 5.59 15.47 3.23
N LEU A 109 5.87 15.83 1.97
CA LEU A 109 6.59 14.98 1.02
C LEU A 109 8.04 15.41 0.77
N ASP A 110 8.41 16.62 1.13
CA ASP A 110 9.78 17.11 1.00
C ASP A 110 10.46 17.28 2.37
N PHE A 111 11.79 17.32 2.39
CA PHE A 111 12.58 17.53 3.62
C PHE A 111 12.43 18.95 4.18
N SER A 112 12.00 19.90 3.37
CA SER A 112 11.73 21.28 3.76
C SER A 112 10.42 21.46 4.55
N SER A 113 9.54 20.43 4.55
CA SER A 113 8.26 20.50 5.27
C SER A 113 8.45 20.77 6.75
N SER A 114 7.73 21.75 7.27
CA SER A 114 7.79 22.18 8.66
C SER A 114 6.40 22.41 9.24
N ILE A 115 6.27 22.28 10.56
CA ILE A 115 5.06 22.70 11.28
C ILE A 115 4.86 24.23 11.26
N ALA A 116 5.91 24.99 10.99
CA ALA A 116 5.83 26.44 10.82
C ALA A 116 4.98 26.84 9.58
N ASP A 117 4.74 25.89 8.67
CA ASP A 117 3.96 26.13 7.44
C ASP A 117 2.45 25.96 7.65
N LEU A 118 2.00 25.56 8.84
CA LEU A 118 0.59 25.24 9.13
C LEU A 118 -0.36 26.42 8.88
N GLU A 119 0.06 27.64 9.14
CA GLU A 119 -0.77 28.84 8.89
C GLU A 119 -1.14 28.95 7.39
N GLY A 120 -0.17 28.76 6.49
CA GLY A 120 -0.41 28.76 5.05
C GLY A 120 -1.29 27.60 4.60
N ILE A 121 -1.12 26.42 5.22
CA ILE A 121 -1.97 25.24 4.94
C ILE A 121 -3.41 25.52 5.36
N VAL A 122 -3.62 26.04 6.57
CA VAL A 122 -4.96 26.39 7.09
C VAL A 122 -5.63 27.43 6.20
N SER A 123 -4.90 28.49 5.79
CA SER A 123 -5.41 29.52 4.87
C SER A 123 -5.86 28.90 3.54
N TRP A 124 -5.03 28.04 2.94
CA TRP A 124 -5.33 27.42 1.66
C TRP A 124 -6.60 26.57 1.69
N TYR A 125 -6.81 25.77 2.76
CA TYR A 125 -8.05 25.00 2.93
C TYR A 125 -9.24 25.91 3.28
N GLY A 126 -9.05 26.94 4.10
CA GLY A 126 -10.09 27.89 4.47
C GLY A 126 -10.68 28.64 3.27
N GLU A 127 -9.84 29.05 2.31
CA GLU A 127 -10.27 29.68 1.04
C GLU A 127 -11.20 28.78 0.21
N ARG A 128 -11.15 27.45 0.44
CA ARG A 128 -11.97 26.44 -0.24
C ARG A 128 -13.15 25.94 0.59
N GLY A 129 -13.33 26.49 1.79
CA GLY A 129 -14.36 26.02 2.73
C GLY A 129 -14.14 24.59 3.21
N LEU A 130 -12.89 24.13 3.27
CA LEU A 130 -12.50 22.78 3.65
C LEU A 130 -11.76 22.76 4.99
N ASP A 131 -11.94 21.69 5.75
CA ASP A 131 -11.15 21.45 6.96
C ASP A 131 -9.70 21.11 6.61
N PRO A 132 -8.70 21.68 7.31
CA PRO A 132 -7.29 21.44 7.06
C PRO A 132 -6.83 20.11 7.68
N TRP A 133 -7.10 19.01 7.01
CA TRP A 133 -6.62 17.70 7.42
C TRP A 133 -5.13 17.52 7.11
N LEU A 134 -4.38 16.98 8.06
CA LEU A 134 -2.97 16.63 7.89
C LEU A 134 -2.82 15.10 7.83
N ALA A 135 -2.26 14.59 6.76
CA ALA A 135 -1.79 13.22 6.66
C ALA A 135 -0.32 13.19 7.10
N LEU A 136 -0.06 12.65 8.29
CA LEU A 136 1.25 12.63 8.90
C LEU A 136 1.82 11.20 8.92
N PRO A 137 2.56 10.79 7.89
CA PRO A 137 3.26 9.52 7.91
C PRO A 137 4.32 9.51 9.02
N ASP A 138 4.44 8.39 9.71
CA ASP A 138 5.42 8.23 10.77
C ASP A 138 6.83 8.58 10.29
N ARG A 139 7.58 9.34 11.08
CA ARG A 139 8.97 9.76 10.85
C ARG A 139 9.22 10.75 9.69
N LEU A 140 8.21 11.18 8.94
CA LEU A 140 8.41 12.21 7.91
C LEU A 140 8.48 13.61 8.50
N LEU A 141 7.80 13.84 9.61
CA LEU A 141 7.81 15.09 10.34
C LEU A 141 8.00 14.83 11.84
N ALA A 142 8.81 15.62 12.50
CA ALA A 142 9.09 15.49 13.94
C ALA A 142 7.95 16.07 14.80
N VAL A 143 6.74 15.54 14.65
CA VAL A 143 5.55 15.94 15.41
C VAL A 143 5.05 14.76 16.23
N ARG A 144 4.78 15.02 17.51
CA ARG A 144 4.06 14.10 18.37
C ARG A 144 2.64 14.64 18.56
N THR A 145 1.67 13.95 18.01
CA THR A 145 0.26 14.27 18.16
C THR A 145 -0.57 13.00 18.21
N ASP A 146 -1.66 13.04 18.92
CA ASP A 146 -2.68 12.00 18.90
C ASP A 146 -3.52 12.16 17.64
N GLY A 147 -3.29 11.29 16.65
CA GLY A 147 -4.06 11.30 15.41
C GLY A 147 -5.47 10.76 15.61
N VAL A 148 -6.45 11.38 14.97
CA VAL A 148 -7.86 10.97 15.04
C VAL A 148 -8.22 9.82 14.10
N LYS A 149 -7.44 9.62 13.04
CA LYS A 149 -7.61 8.55 12.05
C LYS A 149 -6.28 7.86 11.80
N ARG A 150 -5.98 6.84 12.58
CA ARG A 150 -4.77 6.03 12.37
C ARG A 150 -5.02 4.99 11.30
N SER A 151 -4.12 4.90 10.33
CA SER A 151 -4.11 3.86 9.30
C SER A 151 -2.73 3.22 9.18
N ARG A 152 -2.70 1.97 8.73
CA ARG A 152 -1.46 1.27 8.40
C ARG A 152 -1.40 1.10 6.88
N VAL A 153 -0.35 1.62 6.28
CA VAL A 153 -0.04 1.33 4.88
C VAL A 153 0.68 -0.01 4.83
N MET A 154 0.22 -0.91 3.97
CA MET A 154 0.83 -2.22 3.75
C MET A 154 1.28 -2.30 2.31
N VAL A 155 2.46 -2.85 2.10
CA VAL A 155 3.05 -3.06 0.78
C VAL A 155 3.49 -4.50 0.61
N ARG A 156 3.48 -4.97 -0.63
CA ARG A 156 4.07 -6.26 -1.03
C ARG A 156 4.57 -6.17 -2.46
N ASP A 157 5.49 -7.06 -2.82
CA ASP A 157 5.85 -7.23 -4.21
C ASP A 157 4.66 -7.80 -5.00
N LEU A 158 4.55 -7.42 -6.28
CA LEU A 158 3.54 -7.98 -7.16
C LEU A 158 3.98 -9.36 -7.63
N ASP A 159 3.18 -10.36 -7.29
CA ASP A 159 3.30 -11.71 -7.84
C ASP A 159 2.38 -11.84 -9.06
N ARG A 160 2.81 -12.56 -10.08
CA ARG A 160 1.96 -12.92 -11.22
C ARG A 160 1.01 -14.04 -10.80
N VAL A 161 -0.06 -13.68 -10.13
CA VAL A 161 -1.14 -14.60 -9.78
C VAL A 161 -2.36 -14.18 -10.58
N GLY A 162 -2.84 -15.04 -11.46
CA GLY A 162 -4.10 -14.81 -12.15
C GLY A 162 -5.27 -14.80 -11.15
N PRO A 163 -6.35 -14.06 -11.44
CA PRO A 163 -7.53 -14.07 -10.60
C PRO A 163 -8.20 -15.46 -10.64
N GLU A 164 -8.66 -15.94 -9.49
CA GLU A 164 -9.42 -17.19 -9.37
C GLU A 164 -10.87 -17.02 -9.87
N VAL A 165 -11.33 -15.78 -10.06
CA VAL A 165 -12.65 -15.42 -10.56
C VAL A 165 -12.50 -14.41 -11.70
N ALA A 166 -13.49 -14.36 -12.59
CA ALA A 166 -13.52 -13.37 -13.67
C ALA A 166 -13.66 -11.96 -13.10
N VAL A 167 -12.72 -11.09 -13.44
CA VAL A 167 -12.70 -9.68 -13.04
C VAL A 167 -12.82 -8.82 -14.29
N GLY A 168 -13.82 -7.96 -14.32
CA GLY A 168 -13.92 -6.88 -15.31
C GLY A 168 -12.95 -5.76 -14.94
N LEU A 169 -12.29 -5.17 -15.95
CA LEU A 169 -11.42 -4.01 -15.79
C LEU A 169 -11.84 -2.93 -16.76
N ASP A 170 -12.13 -1.75 -16.24
CA ASP A 170 -12.60 -0.59 -16.99
C ASP A 170 -11.75 0.63 -16.66
N ASP A 171 -11.66 1.59 -17.58
CA ASP A 171 -10.97 2.87 -17.39
C ASP A 171 -11.84 3.90 -16.62
N ARG A 172 -13.13 3.60 -16.43
CA ARG A 172 -14.10 4.45 -15.72
C ARG A 172 -15.04 3.62 -14.85
N PRO A 173 -15.49 4.18 -13.71
CA PRO A 173 -16.53 3.52 -12.93
C PRO A 173 -17.89 3.72 -13.62
N ASP A 174 -18.55 2.64 -13.96
CA ASP A 174 -19.93 2.66 -14.47
C ASP A 174 -20.96 2.80 -13.32
N ALA A 175 -22.23 2.87 -13.66
CA ALA A 175 -23.31 2.99 -12.69
C ALA A 175 -23.37 1.80 -11.72
N ALA A 176 -23.06 0.59 -12.19
CA ALA A 176 -23.07 -0.62 -11.38
C ALA A 176 -21.89 -0.62 -10.38
N TRP A 177 -20.70 -0.17 -10.82
CA TRP A 177 -19.54 0.00 -9.98
C TRP A 177 -19.80 1.03 -8.87
N LEU A 178 -20.34 2.21 -9.22
CA LEU A 178 -20.68 3.28 -8.28
C LEU A 178 -21.74 2.83 -7.26
N ALA A 179 -22.75 2.11 -7.71
CA ALA A 179 -23.79 1.55 -6.84
C ALA A 179 -23.19 0.54 -5.84
N ARG A 180 -22.22 -0.31 -6.27
CA ARG A 180 -21.57 -1.28 -5.39
C ARG A 180 -20.55 -0.62 -4.45
N TYR A 181 -19.93 0.47 -4.84
CA TYR A 181 -19.01 1.22 -3.99
C TYR A 181 -19.70 1.82 -2.77
N GLU A 182 -20.99 2.14 -2.88
CA GLU A 182 -21.86 2.57 -1.75
C GLU A 182 -21.38 3.84 -1.03
N ARG A 183 -20.58 4.67 -1.69
CA ARG A 183 -20.09 5.95 -1.13
C ARG A 183 -20.38 7.07 -2.11
N ALA A 184 -20.83 8.20 -1.56
CA ALA A 184 -21.08 9.42 -2.35
C ALA A 184 -19.74 10.14 -2.66
N VAL A 185 -18.91 9.53 -3.52
CA VAL A 185 -17.68 10.14 -4.03
C VAL A 185 -17.88 10.39 -5.53
N PRO A 186 -17.74 11.63 -6.01
CA PRO A 186 -17.85 11.96 -7.42
C PRO A 186 -16.86 11.18 -8.30
N ALA A 187 -17.29 10.82 -9.51
CA ALA A 187 -16.45 10.06 -10.44
C ALA A 187 -15.14 10.79 -10.77
N GLU A 188 -15.16 12.12 -10.85
CA GLU A 188 -13.96 12.94 -11.07
C GLU A 188 -12.90 12.77 -9.98
N VAL A 189 -13.31 12.61 -8.70
CA VAL A 189 -12.39 12.34 -7.59
C VAL A 189 -11.87 10.91 -7.66
N LEU A 190 -12.73 9.95 -8.06
CA LEU A 190 -12.32 8.56 -8.23
C LEU A 190 -11.39 8.37 -9.43
N MET A 191 -11.58 9.11 -10.51
CA MET A 191 -10.75 9.04 -11.71
C MET A 191 -9.45 9.82 -11.60
N ALA A 192 -9.33 10.71 -10.62
CA ALA A 192 -8.15 11.55 -10.48
C ALA A 192 -6.88 10.73 -10.19
N VAL A 193 -5.86 10.94 -10.99
CA VAL A 193 -4.50 10.42 -10.86
C VAL A 193 -3.53 11.41 -11.50
N VAL A 194 -2.31 11.51 -11.00
CA VAL A 194 -1.27 12.38 -11.57
C VAL A 194 -0.17 11.52 -12.15
N ASP A 195 0.19 11.79 -13.40
CA ASP A 195 1.27 11.13 -14.13
C ASP A 195 1.20 9.59 -14.00
N GLY A 196 -0.01 9.04 -14.15
CA GLY A 196 -0.25 7.62 -13.94
C GLY A 196 -1.53 7.13 -14.63
N GLU A 197 -1.88 5.90 -14.34
CA GLU A 197 -3.06 5.23 -14.88
C GLU A 197 -4.01 4.83 -13.74
N VAL A 198 -5.31 4.84 -14.01
CA VAL A 198 -6.34 4.36 -13.08
C VAL A 198 -7.17 3.29 -13.76
N VAL A 199 -7.55 2.28 -12.99
CA VAL A 199 -8.39 1.18 -13.43
C VAL A 199 -9.45 0.88 -12.37
N PHE A 200 -10.63 0.50 -12.82
CA PHE A 200 -11.77 0.12 -11.98
C PHE A 200 -12.05 -1.37 -12.18
N ALA A 201 -11.76 -2.15 -11.15
CA ALA A 201 -12.00 -3.58 -11.14
C ALA A 201 -13.39 -3.89 -10.62
N SER A 202 -14.04 -4.91 -11.19
CA SER A 202 -15.35 -5.38 -10.76
C SER A 202 -15.51 -6.91 -10.85
N VAL A 203 -16.16 -7.49 -9.85
CA VAL A 203 -16.80 -8.80 -9.94
C VAL A 203 -18.29 -8.56 -9.92
N ALA A 204 -18.97 -8.87 -11.01
CA ALA A 204 -20.34 -8.45 -11.30
C ALA A 204 -21.30 -8.54 -10.10
N GLY A 205 -21.82 -7.40 -9.66
CA GLY A 205 -22.73 -7.27 -8.53
C GLY A 205 -22.17 -7.61 -7.14
N VAL A 206 -20.94 -8.11 -7.05
CA VAL A 206 -20.36 -8.68 -5.82
C VAL A 206 -19.30 -7.78 -5.20
N ALA A 207 -18.30 -7.36 -5.98
CA ALA A 207 -17.18 -6.59 -5.48
C ALA A 207 -16.69 -5.56 -6.49
N VAL A 208 -16.12 -4.49 -5.98
CA VAL A 208 -15.44 -3.45 -6.77
C VAL A 208 -14.13 -3.07 -6.09
N GLY A 209 -13.20 -2.56 -6.89
CA GLY A 209 -11.93 -2.03 -6.43
C GLY A 209 -11.39 -1.00 -7.42
N ARG A 210 -10.53 -0.11 -6.95
CA ARG A 210 -9.83 0.87 -7.77
C ARG A 210 -8.33 0.65 -7.63
N GLY A 211 -7.66 0.48 -8.75
CA GLY A 211 -6.20 0.47 -8.88
C GLY A 211 -5.69 1.77 -9.48
N ALA A 212 -4.58 2.29 -9.01
CA ALA A 212 -3.88 3.38 -9.67
C ALA A 212 -2.38 3.08 -9.72
N VAL A 213 -1.80 3.16 -10.90
CA VAL A 213 -0.37 2.99 -11.13
C VAL A 213 0.29 4.37 -11.18
N THR A 214 1.26 4.59 -10.32
CA THR A 214 2.01 5.86 -10.25
C THR A 214 3.49 5.57 -10.05
N VAL A 215 4.34 6.55 -10.37
CA VAL A 215 5.78 6.43 -10.24
C VAL A 215 6.25 7.37 -9.12
N ALA A 216 6.97 6.82 -8.16
CA ALA A 216 7.59 7.60 -7.11
C ALA A 216 8.84 8.37 -7.62
N PRO A 217 9.32 9.41 -6.92
CA PRO A 217 10.49 10.19 -7.33
C PRO A 217 11.79 9.40 -7.49
N ASP A 218 11.89 8.24 -6.84
CA ASP A 218 13.02 7.31 -6.97
C ASP A 218 12.89 6.35 -8.16
N GLY A 219 11.86 6.50 -8.98
CA GLY A 219 11.56 5.65 -10.14
C GLY A 219 10.81 4.37 -9.79
N THR A 220 10.50 4.10 -8.54
CA THR A 220 9.73 2.92 -8.14
C THR A 220 8.29 3.05 -8.62
N VAL A 221 7.81 2.05 -9.36
CA VAL A 221 6.42 1.95 -9.81
C VAL A 221 5.57 1.30 -8.73
N TRP A 222 4.45 1.94 -8.40
CA TRP A 222 3.52 1.47 -7.38
C TRP A 222 2.12 1.28 -7.95
N LEU A 223 1.49 0.17 -7.58
CA LEU A 223 0.04 -0.02 -7.73
C LEU A 223 -0.63 0.27 -6.39
N GLY A 224 -1.32 1.41 -6.31
CA GLY A 224 -2.14 1.79 -5.17
C GLY A 224 -3.54 1.21 -5.28
N ILE A 225 -3.92 0.32 -4.36
CA ILE A 225 -5.28 -0.24 -4.31
C ILE A 225 -6.13 0.57 -3.32
N SER A 226 -7.31 0.94 -3.75
CA SER A 226 -8.26 1.75 -2.96
C SER A 226 -9.70 1.43 -3.33
N ALA A 227 -10.66 2.01 -2.61
CA ALA A 227 -12.10 1.89 -2.90
C ALA A 227 -12.58 0.43 -3.03
N VAL A 228 -11.96 -0.51 -2.31
CA VAL A 228 -12.38 -1.91 -2.30
C VAL A 228 -13.66 -2.04 -1.48
N GLN A 229 -14.72 -2.56 -2.11
CA GLN A 229 -15.99 -2.86 -1.47
C GLN A 229 -16.50 -4.22 -1.93
N VAL A 230 -16.95 -5.03 -0.97
CA VAL A 230 -17.55 -6.35 -1.21
C VAL A 230 -18.91 -6.39 -0.57
N ALA A 231 -19.91 -6.90 -1.31
CA ALA A 231 -21.26 -7.12 -0.79
C ALA A 231 -21.21 -7.95 0.50
N ASP A 232 -21.99 -7.56 1.50
CA ASP A 232 -21.93 -8.17 2.84
C ASP A 232 -22.14 -9.69 2.81
N THR A 233 -23.07 -10.15 1.97
CA THR A 233 -23.37 -11.59 1.77
C THR A 233 -22.25 -12.38 1.10
N HIS A 234 -21.26 -11.70 0.49
CA HIS A 234 -20.15 -12.33 -0.25
C HIS A 234 -18.78 -12.06 0.39
N ARG A 235 -18.77 -11.49 1.59
CA ARG A 235 -17.51 -11.26 2.33
C ARG A 235 -16.85 -12.60 2.72
N ARG A 236 -15.52 -12.56 2.83
CA ARG A 236 -14.65 -13.71 3.18
C ARG A 236 -14.65 -14.86 2.17
N ALA A 237 -15.14 -14.63 0.96
CA ALA A 237 -15.11 -15.57 -0.17
C ALA A 237 -14.01 -15.27 -1.20
N GLY A 238 -13.01 -14.44 -0.85
CA GLY A 238 -11.87 -14.12 -1.72
C GLY A 238 -12.10 -12.93 -2.67
N HIS A 239 -13.33 -12.44 -2.85
CA HIS A 239 -13.66 -11.41 -3.85
C HIS A 239 -12.90 -10.08 -3.65
N GLY A 240 -12.66 -9.66 -2.41
CA GLY A 240 -11.86 -8.46 -2.13
C GLY A 240 -10.36 -8.61 -2.43
N ARG A 241 -9.89 -9.84 -2.67
CA ARG A 241 -8.53 -10.13 -3.15
C ARG A 241 -8.47 -10.16 -4.67
N ALA A 242 -9.60 -10.44 -5.31
CA ALA A 242 -9.69 -10.56 -6.76
C ALA A 242 -9.75 -9.18 -7.45
N VAL A 243 -10.44 -8.19 -6.84
CA VAL A 243 -10.57 -6.82 -7.34
C VAL A 243 -9.46 -5.89 -6.94
#